data_cf18833885d4b70c105425a1908aa0fd
#
_entry.id   cf18833885d4b70c105425a1908aa0fd
#
_cell.length_a   1.000
_cell.length_b   1.000
_cell.length_c   1.000
_cell.angle_alpha   90.00
_cell.angle_beta   90.00
_cell.angle_gamma   90.00
#
_symmetry.space_group_name_H-M   'P 1'
#
loop_
_entity.id
_entity.type
_entity.pdbx_description
1 polymer ?
#
loop_
_entity_poly.entity_id
_entity_poly.type
_entity_poly.pdbx_seq_one_letter_code
_entity_poly.pdbx_strand_id
1 'polypeptide(L)'
;MEPPEDAGDRVLTIPNALSVLRLLLVPVFIYLLLVVDANAWAVAVLMFSGFSDWADGKIARLVDNQSSRLGELLDPAVDRIYMIVIPVVMAVDGIVPWWFVGTLIARDVVLALTLPVLRSRGLTALTVTYIGKAATFALMSGFPLVLLGQWDALWSRVILAIGWAFIGWGMAMYLWSGLLYLIQVTMVLRQMPRHVSGTRGHD
;
A
#
# COMPACT_ATOMS: atom_id res chain seq x y z
N MET A 1 37.10 19.68 12.13
CA MET A 1 36.17 18.59 11.82
C MET A 1 34.92 19.28 11.32
N GLU A 2 34.87 19.55 10.02
CA GLU A 2 33.69 20.17 9.38
C GLU A 2 32.50 19.23 9.50
N PRO A 3 31.28 19.74 9.80
CA PRO A 3 30.09 18.92 9.74
C PRO A 3 29.90 18.43 8.28
N PRO A 4 29.41 17.21 8.05
CA PRO A 4 29.18 16.73 6.70
C PRO A 4 28.23 17.68 6.01
N GLU A 5 28.70 18.28 4.92
CA GLU A 5 27.89 19.07 4.00
C GLU A 5 26.63 18.33 3.63
N ASP A 6 25.54 19.04 3.72
CA ASP A 6 24.23 18.78 3.17
C ASP A 6 24.17 17.51 2.30
N ALA A 7 23.65 16.44 2.87
CA ALA A 7 22.90 15.44 2.10
C ALA A 7 21.67 16.18 1.54
N GLY A 8 21.95 17.15 0.65
CA GLY A 8 20.97 17.97 -0.03
C GLY A 8 19.95 17.06 -0.65
N ASP A 9 18.71 17.45 -0.58
CA ASP A 9 17.54 16.87 -1.22
C ASP A 9 17.85 16.42 -2.65
N ARG A 10 18.43 15.23 -2.80
CA ARG A 10 18.58 14.59 -4.11
C ARG A 10 17.19 14.09 -4.49
N VAL A 11 16.42 14.97 -5.13
CA VAL A 11 15.08 14.69 -5.63
C VAL A 11 15.12 13.58 -6.70
N LEU A 12 16.21 13.50 -7.48
CA LEU A 12 16.43 12.51 -8.53
C LEU A 12 17.26 11.33 -8.00
N THR A 13 16.59 10.42 -7.29
CA THR A 13 17.14 9.11 -6.92
C THR A 13 16.45 8.00 -7.72
N ILE A 14 17.13 6.86 -7.92
CA ILE A 14 16.56 5.72 -8.63
C ILE A 14 15.24 5.26 -7.99
N PRO A 15 15.12 5.12 -6.65
CA PRO A 15 13.84 4.81 -6.01
C PRO A 15 12.74 5.82 -6.33
N ASN A 16 13.02 7.13 -6.23
CA ASN A 16 12.02 8.16 -6.55
C ASN A 16 11.54 8.07 -8.00
N ALA A 17 12.45 7.83 -8.95
CA ALA A 17 12.10 7.68 -10.36
C ALA A 17 11.19 6.47 -10.58
N LEU A 18 11.42 5.36 -9.87
CA LEU A 18 10.60 4.15 -9.95
C LEU A 18 9.22 4.35 -9.30
N SER A 19 9.14 5.09 -8.17
CA SER A 19 7.86 5.45 -7.56
C SER A 19 7.03 6.37 -8.47
N VAL A 20 7.66 7.36 -9.14
CA VAL A 20 7.00 8.22 -10.12
C VAL A 20 6.56 7.40 -11.35
N LEU A 21 7.40 6.49 -11.84
CA LEU A 21 7.05 5.58 -12.93
C LEU A 21 5.83 4.73 -12.57
N ARG A 22 5.80 4.15 -11.37
CA ARG A 22 4.62 3.43 -10.88
C ARG A 22 3.38 4.32 -10.90
N LEU A 23 3.47 5.54 -10.40
CA LEU A 23 2.33 6.47 -10.41
C LEU A 23 1.82 6.75 -11.84
N LEU A 24 2.72 6.86 -12.81
CA LEU A 24 2.37 7.03 -14.23
C LEU A 24 1.77 5.76 -14.85
N LEU A 25 2.11 4.59 -14.34
CA LEU A 25 1.53 3.32 -14.81
C LEU A 25 0.07 3.13 -14.37
N VAL A 26 -0.39 3.82 -13.32
CA VAL A 26 -1.80 3.76 -12.88
C VAL A 26 -2.78 4.19 -13.99
N PRO A 27 -2.67 5.39 -14.57
CA PRO A 27 -3.56 5.78 -15.67
C PRO A 27 -3.40 4.90 -16.91
N VAL A 28 -2.20 4.38 -17.18
CA VAL A 28 -1.97 3.43 -18.26
C VAL A 28 -2.74 2.13 -18.02
N PHE A 29 -2.70 1.59 -16.80
CA PHE A 29 -3.46 0.42 -16.41
C PHE A 29 -4.97 0.62 -16.58
N ILE A 30 -5.50 1.77 -16.11
CA ILE A 30 -6.91 2.12 -16.24
C ILE A 30 -7.32 2.15 -17.72
N TYR A 31 -6.53 2.81 -18.55
CA TYR A 31 -6.80 2.93 -19.98
C TYR A 31 -6.75 1.57 -20.69
N LEU A 32 -5.75 0.75 -20.40
CA LEU A 32 -5.60 -0.58 -21.01
C LEU A 32 -6.74 -1.52 -20.62
N LEU A 33 -7.21 -1.48 -19.38
CA LEU A 33 -8.26 -2.37 -18.90
C LEU A 33 -9.66 -1.90 -19.32
N LEU A 34 -9.99 -0.62 -19.08
CA LEU A 34 -11.37 -0.13 -19.24
C LEU A 34 -11.69 0.43 -20.63
N VAL A 35 -10.67 0.80 -21.42
CA VAL A 35 -10.92 1.46 -22.73
C VAL A 35 -10.50 0.56 -23.90
N VAL A 36 -9.37 -0.13 -23.77
CA VAL A 36 -8.79 -0.93 -24.87
C VAL A 36 -9.13 -2.42 -24.74
N ASP A 37 -9.63 -2.87 -23.57
CA ASP A 37 -9.83 -4.30 -23.23
C ASP A 37 -8.57 -5.15 -23.44
N ALA A 38 -7.40 -4.52 -23.28
CA ALA A 38 -6.08 -5.13 -23.51
C ALA A 38 -5.56 -5.83 -22.24
N ASN A 39 -6.27 -6.85 -21.78
CA ASN A 39 -5.98 -7.56 -20.53
C ASN A 39 -4.52 -8.02 -20.41
N ALA A 40 -3.89 -8.47 -21.50
CA ALA A 40 -2.49 -8.91 -21.50
C ALA A 40 -1.53 -7.76 -21.12
N TRP A 41 -1.74 -6.58 -21.69
CA TRP A 41 -0.92 -5.42 -21.39
C TRP A 41 -1.21 -4.87 -19.99
N ALA A 42 -2.47 -4.92 -19.54
CA ALA A 42 -2.85 -4.53 -18.18
C ALA A 42 -2.16 -5.45 -17.14
N VAL A 43 -2.13 -6.77 -17.38
CA VAL A 43 -1.35 -7.72 -16.54
C VAL A 43 0.13 -7.38 -16.56
N ALA A 44 0.71 -7.12 -17.75
CA ALA A 44 2.13 -6.79 -17.88
C ALA A 44 2.49 -5.52 -17.08
N VAL A 45 1.63 -4.50 -17.11
CA VAL A 45 1.80 -3.28 -16.31
C VAL A 45 1.76 -3.56 -14.82
N LEU A 46 0.80 -4.36 -14.34
CA LEU A 46 0.72 -4.72 -12.91
C LEU A 46 1.92 -5.55 -12.45
N MET A 47 2.34 -6.53 -13.25
CA MET A 47 3.51 -7.36 -12.93
C MET A 47 4.79 -6.55 -12.91
N PHE A 48 4.98 -5.67 -13.89
CA PHE A 48 6.12 -4.76 -13.94
C PHE A 48 6.13 -3.81 -12.75
N SER A 49 4.97 -3.25 -12.38
CA SER A 49 4.84 -2.38 -11.22
C SER A 49 5.20 -3.09 -9.90
N GLY A 50 4.69 -4.31 -9.69
CA GLY A 50 5.02 -5.11 -8.51
C GLY A 50 6.50 -5.53 -8.47
N PHE A 51 7.09 -5.85 -9.63
CA PHE A 51 8.52 -6.15 -9.73
C PHE A 51 9.38 -4.91 -9.42
N SER A 52 9.00 -3.73 -9.95
CA SER A 52 9.67 -2.46 -9.65
C SER A 52 9.71 -2.20 -8.15
N ASP A 53 8.58 -2.37 -7.45
CA ASP A 53 8.48 -2.18 -6.00
C ASP A 53 9.44 -3.11 -5.22
N TRP A 54 9.49 -4.38 -5.62
CA TRP A 54 10.44 -5.30 -5.02
C TRP A 54 11.90 -4.92 -5.30
N ALA A 55 12.19 -4.47 -6.54
CA ALA A 55 13.54 -4.06 -6.95
C ALA A 55 13.99 -2.81 -6.19
N ASP A 56 13.12 -1.80 -6.00
CA ASP A 56 13.39 -0.58 -5.24
C ASP A 56 13.77 -0.89 -3.80
N GLY A 57 12.99 -1.73 -3.15
CA GLY A 57 13.26 -2.16 -1.78
C GLY A 57 14.58 -2.93 -1.64
N LYS A 58 15.06 -3.60 -2.69
CA LYS A 58 16.39 -4.24 -2.71
C LYS A 58 17.51 -3.23 -3.00
N ILE A 59 17.32 -2.37 -3.97
CA ILE A 59 18.31 -1.35 -4.37
C ILE A 59 18.55 -0.38 -3.23
N ALA A 60 17.50 0.10 -2.57
CA ALA A 60 17.60 1.01 -1.42
C ALA A 60 18.40 0.41 -0.24
N ARG A 61 18.39 -0.93 -0.09
CA ARG A 61 19.16 -1.63 0.95
C ARG A 61 20.59 -1.94 0.56
N LEU A 62 20.90 -2.01 -0.74
CA LEU A 62 22.22 -2.37 -1.26
C LEU A 62 23.09 -1.14 -1.58
N VAL A 63 22.47 0.00 -1.83
CA VAL A 63 23.15 1.23 -2.20
C VAL A 63 22.99 2.23 -1.04
N ASP A 64 24.01 2.31 -0.18
CA ASP A 64 24.08 3.30 0.88
C ASP A 64 23.95 4.74 0.30
N ASN A 65 23.13 5.58 0.97
CA ASN A 65 22.93 7.01 0.65
C ASN A 65 21.94 7.36 -0.48
N GLN A 66 21.00 6.52 -0.87
CA GLN A 66 19.93 6.93 -1.82
C GLN A 66 18.55 7.14 -1.19
N SER A 67 18.43 7.16 0.14
CA SER A 67 17.19 7.57 0.79
C SER A 67 17.00 9.09 0.64
N SER A 68 15.92 9.50 -0.04
CA SER A 68 15.49 10.89 -0.06
C SER A 68 14.26 11.07 0.81
N ARG A 69 14.11 12.20 1.50
CA ARG A 69 12.90 12.55 2.26
C ARG A 69 11.64 12.49 1.40
N LEU A 70 11.79 12.77 0.10
CA LEU A 70 10.72 12.74 -0.87
C LEU A 70 10.30 11.30 -1.19
N GLY A 71 11.24 10.36 -1.32
CA GLY A 71 10.96 8.93 -1.54
C GLY A 71 10.28 8.29 -0.33
N GLU A 72 10.74 8.58 0.87
CA GLU A 72 10.12 8.09 2.11
C GLU A 72 8.63 8.46 2.23
N LEU A 73 8.21 9.57 1.58
CA LEU A 73 6.82 10.02 1.56
C LEU A 73 6.06 9.49 0.33
N LEU A 74 6.74 9.41 -0.84
CA LEU A 74 6.13 8.99 -2.10
C LEU A 74 5.80 7.50 -2.10
N ASP A 75 6.69 6.64 -1.63
CA ASP A 75 6.49 5.19 -1.66
C ASP A 75 5.22 4.74 -0.94
N PRO A 76 4.97 5.13 0.33
CA PRO A 76 3.72 4.79 1.00
C PRO A 76 2.48 5.39 0.34
N ALA A 77 2.60 6.56 -0.31
CA ALA A 77 1.49 7.20 -1.00
C ALA A 77 1.14 6.45 -2.29
N VAL A 78 2.14 6.08 -3.08
CA VAL A 78 1.96 5.29 -4.32
C VAL A 78 1.37 3.93 -4.00
N ASP A 79 1.88 3.22 -2.98
CA ASP A 79 1.34 1.93 -2.55
C ASP A 79 -0.14 2.03 -2.15
N ARG A 80 -0.52 3.11 -1.44
CA ARG A 80 -1.92 3.38 -1.09
C ARG A 80 -2.79 3.60 -2.32
N ILE A 81 -2.30 4.36 -3.30
CA ILE A 81 -3.00 4.60 -4.56
C ILE A 81 -3.23 3.27 -5.29
N TYR A 82 -2.21 2.42 -5.37
CA TYR A 82 -2.32 1.10 -5.99
C TYR A 82 -3.36 0.22 -5.29
N MET A 83 -3.31 0.14 -3.96
CA MET A 83 -4.21 -0.68 -3.14
C MET A 83 -5.68 -0.24 -3.24
N ILE A 84 -5.95 1.00 -3.65
CA ILE A 84 -7.30 1.52 -3.86
C ILE A 84 -7.70 1.41 -5.33
N VAL A 85 -6.86 1.93 -6.23
CA VAL A 85 -7.22 2.09 -7.65
C VAL A 85 -7.33 0.74 -8.35
N ILE A 86 -6.39 -0.19 -8.15
CA ILE A 86 -6.42 -1.48 -8.83
C ILE A 86 -7.72 -2.26 -8.56
N PRO A 87 -8.10 -2.53 -7.29
CA PRO A 87 -9.33 -3.27 -7.04
C PRO A 87 -10.59 -2.49 -7.46
N VAL A 88 -10.60 -1.15 -7.39
CA VAL A 88 -11.71 -0.33 -7.88
C VAL A 88 -11.87 -0.50 -9.40
N VAL A 89 -10.79 -0.40 -10.15
CA VAL A 89 -10.80 -0.53 -11.62
C VAL A 89 -11.22 -1.95 -12.02
N MET A 90 -10.70 -2.98 -11.35
CA MET A 90 -11.11 -4.38 -11.57
C MET A 90 -12.57 -4.63 -11.16
N ALA A 91 -13.12 -3.87 -10.21
CA ALA A 91 -14.53 -3.96 -9.85
C ALA A 91 -15.44 -3.25 -10.87
N VAL A 92 -14.98 -2.15 -11.46
CA VAL A 92 -15.68 -1.49 -12.59
C VAL A 92 -15.75 -2.42 -13.80
N ASP A 93 -14.69 -3.17 -14.07
CA ASP A 93 -14.63 -4.18 -15.13
C ASP A 93 -15.37 -5.49 -14.79
N GLY A 94 -15.92 -5.60 -13.57
CA GLY A 94 -16.71 -6.77 -13.13
C GLY A 94 -15.86 -7.98 -12.70
N ILE A 95 -14.54 -7.88 -12.66
CA ILE A 95 -13.60 -8.96 -12.28
C ILE A 95 -13.65 -9.22 -10.77
N VAL A 96 -13.73 -8.15 -9.98
CA VAL A 96 -13.75 -8.21 -8.52
C VAL A 96 -15.06 -7.65 -7.99
N PRO A 97 -15.71 -8.30 -7.00
CA PRO A 97 -16.97 -7.81 -6.46
C PRO A 97 -16.80 -6.53 -5.62
N TRP A 98 -17.75 -5.61 -5.71
CA TRP A 98 -17.72 -4.33 -5.00
C TRP A 98 -17.66 -4.44 -3.48
N TRP A 99 -18.21 -5.49 -2.88
CA TRP A 99 -18.12 -5.72 -1.44
C TRP A 99 -16.67 -5.90 -0.98
N PHE A 100 -15.83 -6.51 -1.83
CA PHE A 100 -14.42 -6.68 -1.55
C PHE A 100 -13.70 -5.33 -1.48
N VAL A 101 -13.91 -4.48 -2.48
CA VAL A 101 -13.36 -3.12 -2.52
C VAL A 101 -13.84 -2.30 -1.32
N GLY A 102 -15.14 -2.35 -1.04
CA GLY A 102 -15.74 -1.67 0.11
C GLY A 102 -15.10 -2.10 1.45
N THR A 103 -14.80 -3.38 1.61
CA THR A 103 -14.15 -3.91 2.81
C THR A 103 -12.71 -3.39 2.98
N LEU A 104 -11.93 -3.34 1.88
CA LEU A 104 -10.58 -2.78 1.91
C LEU A 104 -10.59 -1.30 2.31
N ILE A 105 -11.43 -0.51 1.65
CA ILE A 105 -11.54 0.93 1.91
C ILE A 105 -12.08 1.19 3.32
N ALA A 106 -13.11 0.47 3.75
CA ALA A 106 -13.70 0.64 5.08
C ALA A 106 -12.66 0.41 6.19
N ARG A 107 -11.85 -0.65 6.06
CA ARG A 107 -10.76 -0.91 7.00
C ARG A 107 -9.77 0.25 7.06
N ASP A 108 -9.33 0.77 5.92
CA ASP A 108 -8.37 1.88 5.87
C ASP A 108 -8.95 3.18 6.45
N VAL A 109 -10.21 3.47 6.16
CA VAL A 109 -10.91 4.62 6.74
C VAL A 109 -11.01 4.47 8.27
N VAL A 110 -11.39 3.30 8.77
CA VAL A 110 -11.47 3.05 10.22
C VAL A 110 -10.11 3.29 10.88
N LEU A 111 -9.01 2.79 10.29
CA LEU A 111 -7.67 3.02 10.85
C LEU A 111 -7.25 4.49 10.74
N ALA A 112 -7.55 5.17 9.65
CA ALA A 112 -7.26 6.59 9.49
C ALA A 112 -7.98 7.44 10.55
N LEU A 113 -9.23 7.10 10.91
CA LEU A 113 -9.99 7.78 11.95
C LEU A 113 -9.39 7.61 13.36
N THR A 114 -8.52 6.61 13.58
CA THR A 114 -7.82 6.47 14.86
C THR A 114 -6.61 7.40 15.00
N LEU A 115 -6.06 7.92 13.88
CA LEU A 115 -4.86 8.75 13.89
C LEU A 115 -5.01 10.06 14.68
N PRO A 116 -6.09 10.86 14.53
CA PRO A 116 -6.27 12.08 15.34
C PRO A 116 -6.38 11.76 16.84
N VAL A 117 -6.97 10.62 17.19
CA VAL A 117 -7.10 10.17 18.58
C VAL A 117 -5.71 9.79 19.14
N LEU A 118 -4.86 9.12 18.38
CA LEU A 118 -3.48 8.80 18.78
C LEU A 118 -2.63 10.07 18.90
N ARG A 119 -2.75 10.99 17.95
CA ARG A 119 -2.03 12.27 17.98
C ARG A 119 -2.37 13.10 19.21
N SER A 120 -3.64 13.09 19.67
CA SER A 120 -4.05 13.78 20.91
C SER A 120 -3.41 13.21 22.18
N ARG A 121 -2.79 12.03 22.08
CA ARG A 121 -2.04 11.35 23.15
C ARG A 121 -0.52 11.42 22.98
N GLY A 122 -0.03 12.23 22.00
CA GLY A 122 1.39 12.40 21.72
C GLY A 122 2.04 11.26 20.93
N LEU A 123 1.22 10.35 20.34
CA LEU A 123 1.71 9.26 19.52
C LEU A 123 1.53 9.57 18.03
N THR A 124 2.56 9.37 17.23
CA THR A 124 2.53 9.64 15.79
C THR A 124 1.92 8.51 14.97
N ALA A 125 2.22 7.28 15.32
CA ALA A 125 1.64 6.06 14.74
C ALA A 125 2.03 4.83 15.58
N LEU A 126 1.26 3.74 15.47
CA LEU A 126 1.65 2.43 15.97
C LEU A 126 2.44 1.68 14.90
N THR A 127 3.36 0.83 15.31
CA THR A 127 4.19 0.03 14.39
C THR A 127 3.35 -0.90 13.53
N VAL A 128 3.60 -0.88 12.21
CA VAL A 128 2.96 -1.79 11.26
C VAL A 128 3.38 -3.22 11.56
N THR A 129 2.40 -4.11 11.75
CA THR A 129 2.67 -5.53 11.99
C THR A 129 3.20 -6.22 10.72
N TYR A 130 4.06 -7.23 10.88
CA TYR A 130 4.49 -8.08 9.76
C TYR A 130 3.33 -8.72 9.00
N ILE A 131 2.22 -9.01 9.69
CA ILE A 131 0.98 -9.51 9.10
C ILE A 131 0.39 -8.51 8.10
N GLY A 132 0.43 -7.20 8.41
CA GLY A 132 -0.03 -6.17 7.49
C GLY A 132 0.81 -6.11 6.20
N LYS A 133 2.13 -6.27 6.31
CA LYS A 133 3.03 -6.33 5.13
C LYS A 133 2.77 -7.59 4.29
N ALA A 134 2.58 -8.74 4.94
CA ALA A 134 2.25 -9.99 4.24
C ALA A 134 0.88 -9.90 3.55
N ALA A 135 -0.09 -9.24 4.17
CA ALA A 135 -1.41 -9.02 3.60
C ALA A 135 -1.36 -8.17 2.33
N THR A 136 -0.66 -7.03 2.36
CA THR A 136 -0.49 -6.18 1.16
C THR A 136 0.24 -6.91 0.05
N PHE A 137 1.31 -7.64 0.37
CA PHE A 137 2.03 -8.47 -0.60
C PHE A 137 1.12 -9.53 -1.25
N ALA A 138 0.31 -10.23 -0.45
CA ALA A 138 -0.62 -11.23 -0.96
C ALA A 138 -1.68 -10.61 -1.88
N LEU A 139 -2.26 -9.47 -1.50
CA LEU A 139 -3.25 -8.74 -2.32
C LEU A 139 -2.63 -8.25 -3.63
N MET A 140 -1.47 -7.58 -3.56
CA MET A 140 -0.78 -7.07 -4.76
C MET A 140 -0.35 -8.19 -5.71
N SER A 141 0.00 -9.37 -5.20
CA SER A 141 0.30 -10.54 -6.02
C SER A 141 -0.97 -11.20 -6.58
N GLY A 142 -2.06 -11.15 -5.85
CA GLY A 142 -3.34 -11.75 -6.24
C GLY A 142 -4.02 -11.03 -7.41
N PHE A 143 -3.98 -9.70 -7.48
CA PHE A 143 -4.63 -8.93 -8.54
C PHE A 143 -4.16 -9.28 -9.95
N PRO A 144 -2.85 -9.26 -10.27
CA PRO A 144 -2.39 -9.67 -11.61
C PRO A 144 -2.70 -11.13 -11.91
N LEU A 145 -2.71 -12.03 -10.92
CA LEU A 145 -3.06 -13.43 -11.12
C LEU A 145 -4.56 -13.60 -11.45
N VAL A 146 -5.44 -12.88 -10.76
CA VAL A 146 -6.88 -12.91 -11.05
C VAL A 146 -7.15 -12.33 -12.43
N LEU A 147 -6.48 -11.25 -12.82
CA LEU A 147 -6.60 -10.67 -14.15
C LEU A 147 -6.04 -11.63 -15.22
N LEU A 148 -4.91 -12.27 -14.98
CA LEU A 148 -4.32 -13.29 -15.87
C LEU A 148 -5.22 -14.51 -16.00
N GLY A 149 -6.03 -14.80 -14.99
CA GLY A 149 -6.99 -15.89 -14.98
C GLY A 149 -8.26 -15.66 -15.82
N GLN A 150 -8.44 -14.47 -16.44
CA GLN A 150 -9.63 -14.15 -17.22
C GLN A 150 -9.61 -14.74 -18.65
N TRP A 151 -8.50 -15.37 -19.08
CA TRP A 151 -8.43 -15.99 -20.41
C TRP A 151 -9.18 -17.33 -20.49
N ASP A 152 -9.72 -17.63 -21.67
CA ASP A 152 -10.37 -18.91 -21.98
C ASP A 152 -9.32 -20.00 -22.31
N ALA A 153 -8.57 -20.40 -21.30
CA ALA A 153 -7.57 -21.46 -21.41
C ALA A 153 -7.59 -22.37 -20.18
N LEU A 154 -7.17 -23.62 -20.33
CA LEU A 154 -7.15 -24.56 -19.19
C LEU A 154 -6.22 -24.10 -18.06
N TRP A 155 -5.07 -23.55 -18.41
CA TRP A 155 -4.10 -23.03 -17.44
C TRP A 155 -4.61 -21.79 -16.70
N SER A 156 -5.46 -20.96 -17.33
CA SER A 156 -5.97 -19.74 -16.71
C SER A 156 -6.88 -20.03 -15.53
N ARG A 157 -7.65 -21.13 -15.57
CA ARG A 157 -8.49 -21.57 -14.45
C ARG A 157 -7.68 -21.87 -13.20
N VAL A 158 -6.53 -22.50 -13.36
CA VAL A 158 -5.61 -22.79 -12.25
C VAL A 158 -5.03 -21.49 -11.68
N ILE A 159 -4.60 -20.58 -12.56
CA ILE A 159 -4.07 -19.28 -12.15
C ILE A 159 -5.16 -18.43 -11.47
N LEU A 160 -6.38 -18.47 -11.98
CA LEU A 160 -7.52 -17.79 -11.36
C LEU A 160 -7.78 -18.30 -9.94
N ALA A 161 -7.76 -19.62 -9.74
CA ALA A 161 -7.92 -20.22 -8.41
C ALA A 161 -6.81 -19.80 -7.45
N ILE A 162 -5.56 -19.79 -7.92
CA ILE A 162 -4.41 -19.30 -7.15
C ILE A 162 -4.57 -17.81 -6.83
N GLY A 163 -4.95 -16.99 -7.80
CA GLY A 163 -5.17 -15.55 -7.61
C GLY A 163 -6.23 -15.27 -6.55
N TRP A 164 -7.38 -15.96 -6.61
CA TRP A 164 -8.42 -15.85 -5.59
C TRP A 164 -8.00 -16.37 -4.22
N ALA A 165 -7.14 -17.40 -4.16
CA ALA A 165 -6.56 -17.86 -2.89
C ALA A 165 -5.66 -16.79 -2.26
N PHE A 166 -4.81 -16.13 -3.08
CA PHE A 166 -3.98 -15.00 -2.63
C PHE A 166 -4.83 -13.81 -2.15
N ILE A 167 -5.88 -13.44 -2.90
CA ILE A 167 -6.79 -12.37 -2.53
C ILE A 167 -7.55 -12.70 -1.24
N GLY A 168 -8.10 -13.91 -1.13
CA GLY A 168 -8.84 -14.34 0.06
C GLY A 168 -7.98 -14.39 1.31
N TRP A 169 -6.78 -14.97 1.20
CA TRP A 169 -5.81 -15.01 2.29
C TRP A 169 -5.29 -13.61 2.64
N GLY A 170 -4.97 -12.81 1.62
CA GLY A 170 -4.55 -11.42 1.79
C GLY A 170 -5.60 -10.59 2.51
N MET A 171 -6.89 -10.71 2.12
CA MET A 171 -8.01 -10.04 2.78
C MET A 171 -8.14 -10.48 4.24
N ALA A 172 -8.07 -11.77 4.53
CA ALA A 172 -8.15 -12.28 5.90
C ALA A 172 -7.03 -11.68 6.79
N MET A 173 -5.77 -11.73 6.31
CA MET A 173 -4.64 -11.13 7.02
C MET A 173 -4.77 -9.59 7.14
N TYR A 174 -5.33 -8.94 6.12
CA TYR A 174 -5.52 -7.49 6.10
C TYR A 174 -6.52 -7.05 7.18
N LEU A 175 -7.64 -7.73 7.28
CA LEU A 175 -8.64 -7.50 8.33
C LEU A 175 -8.10 -7.85 9.72
N TRP A 176 -7.38 -8.97 9.83
CA TRP A 176 -6.75 -9.37 11.09
C TRP A 176 -5.75 -8.35 11.59
N SER A 177 -4.88 -7.84 10.70
CA SER A 177 -3.94 -6.78 11.07
C SER A 177 -4.63 -5.49 11.51
N GLY A 178 -5.76 -5.15 10.86
CA GLY A 178 -6.61 -4.02 11.25
C GLY A 178 -7.22 -4.20 12.64
N LEU A 179 -7.71 -5.39 12.94
CA LEU A 179 -8.26 -5.73 14.27
C LEU A 179 -7.18 -5.62 15.36
N LEU A 180 -5.99 -6.18 15.11
CA LEU A 180 -4.86 -6.07 16.05
C LEU A 180 -4.48 -4.61 16.29
N TYR A 181 -4.46 -3.78 15.24
CA TYR A 181 -4.19 -2.36 15.38
C TYR A 181 -5.24 -1.67 16.25
N LEU A 182 -6.54 -1.94 16.07
CA LEU A 182 -7.61 -1.39 16.89
C LEU A 182 -7.50 -1.83 18.37
N ILE A 183 -7.13 -3.08 18.62
CA ILE A 183 -6.86 -3.57 19.96
C ILE A 183 -5.70 -2.78 20.60
N GLN A 184 -4.61 -2.56 19.87
CA GLN A 184 -3.48 -1.76 20.38
C GLN A 184 -3.91 -0.32 20.67
N VAL A 185 -4.70 0.31 19.78
CA VAL A 185 -5.25 1.65 20.03
C VAL A 185 -6.06 1.69 21.31
N THR A 186 -6.95 0.71 21.54
CA THR A 186 -7.78 0.66 22.76
C THR A 186 -6.94 0.47 24.01
N MET A 187 -5.86 -0.33 23.97
CA MET A 187 -4.94 -0.50 25.09
C MET A 187 -4.21 0.80 25.42
N VAL A 188 -3.69 1.50 24.41
CA VAL A 188 -3.03 2.81 24.58
C VAL A 188 -3.99 3.83 25.19
N LEU A 189 -5.23 3.87 24.72
CA LEU A 189 -6.25 4.80 25.21
C LEU A 189 -6.61 4.55 26.69
N ARG A 190 -6.53 3.30 27.14
CA ARG A 190 -6.79 2.95 28.55
C ARG A 190 -5.61 3.27 29.47
N GLN A 191 -4.38 3.21 28.97
CA GLN A 191 -3.16 3.35 29.78
C GLN A 191 -2.62 4.78 29.84
N MET A 192 -2.89 5.61 28.83
CA MET A 192 -2.37 6.98 28.74
C MET A 192 -3.50 8.01 28.91
N PRO A 193 -3.56 8.77 30.01
CA PRO A 193 -4.46 9.92 30.14
C PRO A 193 -4.10 11.00 29.09
N ARG A 194 -5.08 11.82 28.70
CA ARG A 194 -4.86 12.93 27.76
C ARG A 194 -3.73 13.83 28.26
N HIS A 195 -2.76 14.13 27.41
CA HIS A 195 -1.80 15.22 27.65
C HIS A 195 -2.59 16.53 27.66
N VAL A 196 -2.91 17.01 28.85
CA VAL A 196 -3.34 18.40 29.02
C VAL A 196 -2.06 19.21 28.87
N SER A 197 -1.93 19.97 27.78
CA SER A 197 -0.93 21.00 27.64
C SER A 197 -1.22 22.04 28.72
N GLY A 198 -0.58 21.86 29.87
CA GLY A 198 -0.63 22.82 30.96
C GLY A 198 -0.07 24.16 30.47
N THR A 199 -0.91 25.17 30.40
CA THR A 199 -0.51 26.57 30.43
C THR A 199 0.52 26.75 31.52
N ARG A 200 1.80 26.94 31.14
CA ARG A 200 2.78 27.55 32.03
C ARG A 200 2.28 28.97 32.29
N GLY A 201 1.65 29.18 33.45
CA GLY A 201 1.52 30.48 34.01
C GLY A 201 2.92 31.02 34.29
N HIS A 202 3.22 32.11 33.68
CA HIS A 202 4.30 32.99 34.13
C HIS A 202 3.82 33.63 35.42
N ASP A 203 4.46 33.33 36.53
CA ASP A 203 4.65 34.19 37.68
C ASP A 203 6.13 34.55 37.80
#